data_dbc9aaea704d3797a156d4d01f41d5db
#
_entry.id   dbc9aaea704d3797a156d4d01f41d5db
#
_cell.length_a   1.000
_cell.length_b   1.000
_cell.length_c   1.000
_cell.angle_alpha   90.00
_cell.angle_beta   90.00
_cell.angle_gamma   90.00
#
_symmetry.space_group_name_H-M   'P 1'
#
loop_
_entity.id
_entity.type
_entity.pdbx_description
1 polymer ?
#
loop_
_entity_poly.entity_id
_entity_poly.type
_entity_poly.pdbx_seq_one_letter_code
_entity_poly.pdbx_strand_id
1 'polypeptide(L)'
;MIVSSNSVYPLKQQEELKTLYKDIKWRFNEKNGGFAYAMNQGLSIADGDILVIMNPDVRLKTGIEKMVTYLYSHNEIGVIAPKIININGKIQDSFRDFITPMNFIKRHLSRIFKSTNQIGIIEVTSQVDWVIGAFMMMPRQAYEVVKGLDEYYFLYCEDMDFCKRIQLEGFSVVYYPESEIEYEGTRSARRSLKYACIFFKSLLRYWTKFGFN
;
A
#
# COMPACT_ATOMS: atom_id res chain seq x y z
N MET A 1 -10.84 14.91 1.82
CA MET A 1 -9.53 14.21 1.91
C MET A 1 -9.03 14.26 3.36
N ILE A 2 -8.35 13.19 3.82
CA ILE A 2 -7.74 13.12 5.16
C ILE A 2 -6.23 13.06 4.99
N VAL A 3 -5.49 13.88 5.75
CA VAL A 3 -4.03 13.81 5.84
C VAL A 3 -3.65 13.39 7.25
N SER A 4 -3.04 12.20 7.36
CA SER A 4 -2.50 11.68 8.61
C SER A 4 -0.98 11.89 8.63
N SER A 5 -0.49 12.70 9.55
CA SER A 5 0.93 13.06 9.63
C SER A 5 1.59 12.45 10.86
N ASN A 6 2.68 11.72 10.62
CA ASN A 6 3.57 11.20 11.67
C ASN A 6 4.63 12.21 12.14
N SER A 7 4.68 13.39 11.51
CA SER A 7 5.55 14.48 11.96
C SER A 7 4.91 15.19 13.14
N VAL A 8 5.70 15.46 14.17
CA VAL A 8 5.25 16.24 15.32
C VAL A 8 5.30 17.72 14.96
N TYR A 9 4.15 18.34 14.85
CA TYR A 9 4.02 19.78 14.56
C TYR A 9 3.68 20.55 15.84
N PRO A 10 4.31 21.71 16.10
CA PRO A 10 3.85 22.65 17.11
C PRO A 10 2.39 23.07 16.84
N LEU A 11 1.62 23.33 17.90
CA LEU A 11 0.20 23.69 17.79
C LEU A 11 -0.05 24.84 16.81
N LYS A 12 0.81 25.85 16.83
CA LYS A 12 0.70 27.00 15.90
C LYS A 12 0.76 26.55 14.43
N GLN A 13 1.68 25.65 14.08
CA GLN A 13 1.79 25.15 12.72
C GLN A 13 0.60 24.25 12.33
N GLN A 14 0.05 23.48 13.29
CA GLN A 14 -1.16 22.71 13.03
C GLN A 14 -2.34 23.61 12.66
N GLU A 15 -2.53 24.73 13.39
CA GLU A 15 -3.60 25.69 13.12
C GLU A 15 -3.37 26.45 11.79
N GLU A 16 -2.13 26.77 11.47
CA GLU A 16 -1.76 27.36 10.17
C GLU A 16 -2.12 26.40 9.02
N LEU A 17 -1.79 25.12 9.13
CA LEU A 17 -2.12 24.10 8.11
C LEU A 17 -3.62 23.92 7.97
N LYS A 18 -4.38 23.83 9.07
CA LYS A 18 -5.84 23.72 9.04
C LYS A 18 -6.49 24.95 8.40
N THR A 19 -5.93 26.13 8.64
CA THR A 19 -6.45 27.39 8.07
C THR A 19 -6.16 27.49 6.59
N LEU A 20 -4.97 27.05 6.16
CA LEU A 20 -4.52 27.11 4.77
C LEU A 20 -5.26 26.07 3.90
N TYR A 21 -5.55 24.90 4.45
CA TYR A 21 -6.17 23.77 3.74
C TYR A 21 -7.47 23.35 4.43
N LYS A 22 -8.49 24.16 4.33
CA LYS A 22 -9.78 24.00 5.03
C LYS A 22 -10.57 22.75 4.62
N ASP A 23 -10.37 22.27 3.40
CA ASP A 23 -11.06 21.08 2.88
C ASP A 23 -10.37 19.77 3.27
N ILE A 24 -9.27 19.85 4.01
CA ILE A 24 -8.52 18.69 4.50
C ILE A 24 -8.87 18.42 5.96
N LYS A 25 -9.32 17.19 6.26
CA LYS A 25 -9.36 16.69 7.63
C LYS A 25 -7.93 16.29 8.05
N TRP A 26 -7.38 16.94 9.07
CA TRP A 26 -6.04 16.67 9.56
C TRP A 26 -6.04 15.74 10.75
N ARG A 27 -5.18 14.72 10.71
CA ARG A 27 -4.80 13.89 11.85
C ARG A 27 -3.32 14.09 12.13
N PHE A 28 -2.98 14.87 13.15
CA PHE A 28 -1.61 15.03 13.63
C PHE A 28 -1.34 13.96 14.69
N ASN A 29 -0.44 13.05 14.39
CA ASN A 29 -0.09 11.98 15.31
C ASN A 29 0.94 12.46 16.34
N GLU A 30 0.81 11.98 17.57
CA GLU A 30 1.72 12.37 18.68
C GLU A 30 3.13 11.79 18.51
N LYS A 31 3.26 10.73 17.71
CA LYS A 31 4.52 10.04 17.45
C LYS A 31 4.58 9.49 16.04
N ASN A 32 5.78 9.23 15.56
CA ASN A 32 5.98 8.44 14.34
C ASN A 32 5.85 6.95 14.67
N GLY A 33 4.65 6.41 14.53
CA GLY A 33 4.34 4.99 14.70
C GLY A 33 4.57 4.12 13.46
N GLY A 34 5.07 4.70 12.36
CA GLY A 34 5.24 4.02 11.08
C GLY A 34 4.06 4.19 10.12
N PHE A 35 4.16 3.55 8.95
CA PHE A 35 3.19 3.71 7.88
C PHE A 35 1.80 3.16 8.28
N ALA A 36 1.74 1.91 8.73
CA ALA A 36 0.48 1.27 9.13
C ALA A 36 -0.27 2.09 10.20
N TYR A 37 0.46 2.56 11.23
CA TYR A 37 -0.10 3.41 12.27
C TYR A 37 -0.71 4.70 11.69
N ALA A 38 0.04 5.43 10.83
CA ALA A 38 -0.46 6.66 10.25
C ALA A 38 -1.71 6.44 9.40
N MET A 39 -1.73 5.37 8.58
CA MET A 39 -2.90 5.04 7.75
C MET A 39 -4.11 4.69 8.62
N ASN A 40 -3.96 3.86 9.66
CA ASN A 40 -5.05 3.53 10.57
C ASN A 40 -5.59 4.77 11.29
N GLN A 41 -4.72 5.68 11.75
CA GLN A 41 -5.14 6.95 12.37
C GLN A 41 -5.95 7.83 11.40
N GLY A 42 -5.57 7.89 10.13
CA GLY A 42 -6.33 8.59 9.11
C GLY A 42 -7.66 7.91 8.80
N LEU A 43 -7.64 6.59 8.64
CA LEU A 43 -8.83 5.80 8.29
C LEU A 43 -9.85 5.75 9.44
N SER A 44 -9.42 5.86 10.71
CA SER A 44 -10.32 5.89 11.87
C SER A 44 -11.27 7.09 11.89
N ILE A 45 -10.93 8.16 11.19
CA ILE A 45 -11.76 9.37 11.07
C ILE A 45 -12.39 9.53 9.68
N ALA A 46 -12.21 8.53 8.81
CA ALA A 46 -12.87 8.46 7.51
C ALA A 46 -14.33 8.03 7.66
N ASP A 47 -15.21 8.55 6.82
CA ASP A 47 -16.66 8.32 6.86
C ASP A 47 -17.24 7.73 5.56
N GLY A 48 -16.41 7.53 4.52
CA GLY A 48 -16.83 6.95 3.25
C GLY A 48 -17.00 5.43 3.28
N ASP A 49 -17.83 4.88 2.41
CA ASP A 49 -18.03 3.43 2.21
C ASP A 49 -16.85 2.78 1.50
N ILE A 50 -16.14 3.55 0.69
CA ILE A 50 -14.90 3.16 0.04
C ILE A 50 -13.76 3.96 0.67
N LEU A 51 -12.75 3.23 1.12
CA LEU A 51 -11.54 3.77 1.72
C LEU A 51 -10.39 3.74 0.72
N VAL A 52 -9.57 4.80 0.72
CA VAL A 52 -8.37 4.87 -0.11
C VAL A 52 -7.16 5.19 0.75
N ILE A 53 -6.16 4.33 0.70
CA ILE A 53 -4.81 4.62 1.18
C ILE A 53 -4.02 5.14 -0.02
N MET A 54 -3.36 6.28 0.14
CA MET A 54 -2.56 6.89 -0.91
C MET A 54 -1.34 7.61 -0.32
N ASN A 55 -0.18 7.37 -0.91
CA ASN A 55 1.03 8.11 -0.56
C ASN A 55 0.93 9.57 -1.03
N PRO A 56 1.57 10.52 -0.32
CA PRO A 56 1.47 11.94 -0.65
C PRO A 56 2.18 12.33 -1.96
N ASP A 57 3.03 11.47 -2.49
CA ASP A 57 3.77 11.64 -3.75
C ASP A 57 3.14 10.90 -4.94
N VAL A 58 1.93 10.34 -4.76
CA VAL A 58 1.14 9.76 -5.85
C VAL A 58 0.42 10.85 -6.62
N ARG A 59 0.42 10.74 -7.95
CA ARG A 59 -0.38 11.57 -8.86
C ARG A 59 -1.35 10.71 -9.64
N LEU A 60 -2.63 11.02 -9.59
CA LEU A 60 -3.64 10.37 -10.41
C LEU A 60 -3.47 10.79 -11.87
N LYS A 61 -3.30 9.84 -12.78
CA LYS A 61 -3.19 10.07 -14.23
C LYS A 61 -4.55 9.88 -14.91
N THR A 62 -5.34 8.94 -14.40
CA THR A 62 -6.73 8.73 -14.80
C THR A 62 -7.62 8.88 -13.57
N GLY A 63 -8.91 9.14 -13.79
CA GLY A 63 -9.89 9.13 -12.72
C GLY A 63 -10.01 7.73 -12.06
N ILE A 64 -10.41 7.72 -10.81
CA ILE A 64 -10.61 6.50 -10.01
C ILE A 64 -12.06 5.99 -10.08
N GLU A 65 -12.92 6.68 -10.79
CA GLU A 65 -14.36 6.40 -10.88
C GLU A 65 -14.65 5.00 -11.44
N LYS A 66 -13.84 4.56 -12.40
CA LYS A 66 -13.95 3.20 -12.95
C LYS A 66 -13.64 2.15 -11.90
N MET A 67 -12.64 2.37 -11.04
CA MET A 67 -12.31 1.46 -9.92
C MET A 67 -13.45 1.41 -8.91
N VAL A 68 -14.05 2.56 -8.60
CA VAL A 68 -15.22 2.65 -7.70
C VAL A 68 -16.39 1.87 -8.28
N THR A 69 -16.71 2.08 -9.55
CA THR A 69 -17.79 1.34 -10.25
C THR A 69 -17.51 -0.17 -10.26
N TYR A 70 -16.24 -0.54 -10.50
CA TYR A 70 -15.83 -1.93 -10.52
C TYR A 70 -15.98 -2.60 -9.14
N LEU A 71 -15.60 -1.91 -8.06
CA LEU A 71 -15.83 -2.40 -6.69
C LEU A 71 -17.30 -2.60 -6.36
N TYR A 72 -18.18 -1.69 -6.77
CA TYR A 72 -19.63 -1.83 -6.53
C TYR A 72 -20.26 -3.00 -7.30
N SER A 73 -19.67 -3.42 -8.40
CA SER A 73 -20.16 -4.56 -9.19
C SER A 73 -19.51 -5.91 -8.82
N HIS A 74 -18.51 -5.91 -7.89
CA HIS A 74 -17.74 -7.10 -7.52
C HIS A 74 -17.52 -7.13 -6.00
N ASN A 75 -18.53 -7.60 -5.27
CA ASN A 75 -18.53 -7.61 -3.79
C ASN A 75 -17.46 -8.53 -3.18
N GLU A 76 -16.89 -9.43 -3.97
CA GLU A 76 -15.79 -10.31 -3.57
C GLU A 76 -14.44 -9.59 -3.50
N ILE A 77 -14.34 -8.35 -3.98
CA ILE A 77 -13.08 -7.60 -3.98
C ILE A 77 -12.90 -6.88 -2.64
N GLY A 78 -11.83 -7.24 -1.93
CA GLY A 78 -11.42 -6.56 -0.70
C GLY A 78 -10.41 -5.44 -0.92
N VAL A 79 -9.58 -5.54 -1.96
CA VAL A 79 -8.60 -4.50 -2.34
C VAL A 79 -8.49 -4.44 -3.86
N ILE A 80 -8.46 -3.22 -4.40
CA ILE A 80 -8.15 -2.94 -5.81
C ILE A 80 -7.08 -1.86 -5.90
N ALA A 81 -6.12 -2.03 -6.81
CA ALA A 81 -5.05 -1.07 -7.04
C ALA A 81 -4.81 -0.83 -8.54
N PRO A 82 -4.45 0.41 -8.93
CA PRO A 82 -4.23 0.79 -10.31
C PRO A 82 -2.84 0.37 -10.81
N LYS A 83 -2.63 0.54 -12.10
CA LYS A 83 -1.32 0.50 -12.72
C LYS A 83 -0.46 1.66 -12.24
N ILE A 84 0.78 1.35 -11.85
CA ILE A 84 1.76 2.34 -11.44
C ILE A 84 2.73 2.60 -12.59
N ILE A 85 2.92 3.87 -12.95
CA ILE A 85 3.97 4.31 -13.86
C ILE A 85 4.93 5.26 -13.14
N ASN A 86 6.14 5.40 -13.66
CA ASN A 86 7.05 6.45 -13.20
C ASN A 86 6.87 7.74 -14.03
N ILE A 87 7.60 8.81 -13.65
CA ILE A 87 7.55 10.11 -14.33
C ILE A 87 7.86 10.04 -15.85
N ASN A 88 8.57 8.99 -16.31
CA ASN A 88 8.87 8.76 -17.71
C ASN A 88 7.83 7.85 -18.42
N GLY A 89 6.69 7.56 -17.78
CA GLY A 89 5.65 6.68 -18.32
C GLY A 89 6.01 5.19 -18.29
N LYS A 90 7.14 4.79 -17.69
CA LYS A 90 7.52 3.38 -17.59
C LYS A 90 6.74 2.69 -16.48
N ILE A 91 6.13 1.55 -16.80
CA ILE A 91 5.39 0.73 -15.84
C ILE A 91 6.32 0.30 -14.70
N GLN A 92 5.83 0.44 -13.48
CA GLN A 92 6.47 0.01 -12.23
C GLN A 92 5.76 -1.23 -11.67
N ASP A 93 6.41 -1.87 -10.69
CA ASP A 93 5.79 -2.96 -9.93
C ASP A 93 4.54 -2.45 -9.23
N SER A 94 3.34 -2.84 -9.65
CA SER A 94 2.06 -2.48 -9.02
C SER A 94 1.58 -3.57 -8.06
N PHE A 95 1.96 -4.81 -8.33
CA PHE A 95 1.59 -6.01 -7.58
C PHE A 95 2.75 -7.02 -7.57
N ARG A 96 2.67 -8.03 -6.72
CA ARG A 96 3.69 -9.09 -6.60
C ARG A 96 3.09 -10.35 -5.99
N ASP A 97 3.81 -11.48 -6.16
CA ASP A 97 3.56 -12.72 -5.41
C ASP A 97 4.03 -12.57 -3.96
N PHE A 98 3.40 -13.30 -3.03
CA PHE A 98 3.82 -13.35 -1.64
C PHE A 98 5.29 -13.77 -1.51
N ILE A 99 6.00 -13.10 -0.61
CA ILE A 99 7.42 -13.35 -0.41
C ILE A 99 7.59 -14.52 0.56
N THR A 100 7.77 -15.73 0.03
CA THR A 100 8.24 -16.88 0.83
C THR A 100 9.76 -16.85 0.97
N PRO A 101 10.35 -17.51 1.99
CA PRO A 101 11.82 -17.62 2.12
C PRO A 101 12.47 -18.18 0.86
N MET A 102 11.86 -19.19 0.25
CA MET A 102 12.39 -19.80 -0.98
C MET A 102 12.38 -18.83 -2.15
N ASN A 103 11.26 -18.09 -2.34
CA ASN A 103 11.17 -17.08 -3.39
C ASN A 103 12.11 -15.89 -3.14
N PHE A 104 12.30 -15.52 -1.87
CA PHE A 104 13.25 -14.49 -1.48
C PHE A 104 14.70 -14.87 -1.86
N ILE A 105 15.13 -16.10 -1.51
CA ILE A 105 16.46 -16.62 -1.86
C ILE A 105 16.62 -16.71 -3.39
N LYS A 106 15.65 -17.31 -4.11
CA LYS A 106 15.67 -17.40 -5.57
C LYS A 106 15.81 -16.01 -6.24
N ARG A 107 15.06 -15.01 -5.77
CA ARG A 107 15.16 -13.63 -6.28
C ARG A 107 16.52 -12.98 -6.04
N HIS A 108 17.18 -13.28 -4.92
CA HIS A 108 18.51 -12.73 -4.65
C HIS A 108 19.57 -13.45 -5.49
N LEU A 109 19.49 -14.76 -5.63
CA LEU A 109 20.38 -15.54 -6.50
C LEU A 109 20.23 -15.16 -7.98
N SER A 110 18.99 -15.03 -8.50
CA SER A 110 18.75 -14.63 -9.89
C SER A 110 19.28 -13.23 -10.21
N ARG A 111 19.30 -12.31 -9.24
CA ARG A 111 19.91 -10.98 -9.42
C ARG A 111 21.43 -11.05 -9.54
N ILE A 112 22.08 -11.94 -8.80
CA ILE A 112 23.53 -12.19 -8.89
C ILE A 112 23.86 -12.73 -10.30
N PHE A 113 23.00 -13.58 -10.84
CA PHE A 113 23.16 -14.17 -12.20
C PHE A 113 22.56 -13.32 -13.33
N LYS A 114 22.24 -12.03 -13.10
CA LYS A 114 21.70 -11.08 -14.11
C LYS A 114 20.45 -11.60 -14.85
N SER A 115 19.69 -12.51 -14.30
CA SER A 115 18.39 -12.89 -14.86
C SER A 115 17.41 -11.74 -14.66
N THR A 116 17.02 -11.06 -15.72
CA THR A 116 15.98 -10.04 -15.74
C THR A 116 14.63 -10.75 -15.56
N ASN A 117 14.16 -10.89 -14.33
CA ASN A 117 12.74 -11.15 -14.12
C ASN A 117 11.99 -9.90 -14.58
N GLN A 118 11.63 -9.85 -15.85
CA GLN A 118 10.60 -8.93 -16.33
C GLN A 118 9.31 -9.36 -15.62
N ILE A 119 8.79 -8.49 -14.78
CA ILE A 119 7.39 -8.60 -14.36
C ILE A 119 6.61 -8.50 -15.65
N GLY A 120 5.88 -9.57 -15.99
CA GLY A 120 5.03 -9.56 -17.18
C GLY A 120 4.13 -8.33 -17.11
N ILE A 121 4.09 -7.55 -18.18
CA ILE A 121 3.14 -6.45 -18.28
C ILE A 121 1.76 -7.11 -18.40
N ILE A 122 0.99 -7.10 -17.33
CA ILE A 122 -0.40 -7.56 -17.34
C ILE A 122 -1.25 -6.34 -17.69
N GLU A 123 -1.89 -6.37 -18.85
CA GLU A 123 -2.77 -5.28 -19.33
C GLU A 123 -4.25 -5.56 -19.09
N VAL A 124 -4.56 -6.63 -18.38
CA VAL A 124 -5.92 -7.02 -18.04
C VAL A 124 -6.13 -7.02 -16.54
N THR A 125 -7.36 -6.71 -16.12
CA THR A 125 -7.75 -6.81 -14.71
C THR A 125 -7.53 -8.23 -14.21
N SER A 126 -6.81 -8.38 -13.11
CA SER A 126 -6.35 -9.68 -12.64
C SER A 126 -6.35 -9.77 -11.12
N GLN A 127 -6.71 -10.94 -10.60
CA GLN A 127 -6.49 -11.26 -9.20
C GLN A 127 -4.99 -11.50 -8.97
N VAL A 128 -4.47 -10.95 -7.88
CA VAL A 128 -3.05 -10.97 -7.52
C VAL A 128 -2.86 -11.28 -6.04
N ASP A 129 -1.65 -11.68 -5.64
CA ASP A 129 -1.38 -11.97 -4.24
C ASP A 129 -1.43 -10.71 -3.37
N TRP A 130 -0.73 -9.67 -3.77
CA TRP A 130 -0.76 -8.39 -3.06
C TRP A 130 -0.36 -7.21 -3.95
N VAL A 131 -0.83 -6.04 -3.59
CA VAL A 131 -0.59 -4.77 -4.26
C VAL A 131 0.24 -3.84 -3.37
N ILE A 132 1.00 -2.94 -3.99
CA ILE A 132 1.89 -2.02 -3.27
C ILE A 132 1.06 -0.93 -2.56
N GLY A 133 1.36 -0.67 -1.30
CA GLY A 133 0.68 0.29 -0.43
C GLY A 133 0.79 1.76 -0.85
N ALA A 134 1.37 2.06 -2.02
CA ALA A 134 1.38 3.42 -2.57
C ALA A 134 -0.03 3.93 -2.90
N PHE A 135 -0.90 3.03 -3.37
CA PHE A 135 -2.32 3.26 -3.58
C PHE A 135 -3.10 1.96 -3.41
N MET A 136 -4.04 1.94 -2.49
CA MET A 136 -4.98 0.84 -2.29
C MET A 136 -6.38 1.41 -2.08
N MET A 137 -7.35 0.93 -2.85
CA MET A 137 -8.76 1.24 -2.68
C MET A 137 -9.48 -0.01 -2.20
N MET A 138 -10.39 0.14 -1.24
CA MET A 138 -11.06 -0.99 -0.60
C MET A 138 -12.45 -0.61 -0.07
N PRO A 139 -13.41 -1.53 -0.04
CA PRO A 139 -14.64 -1.36 0.71
C PRO A 139 -14.33 -1.22 2.21
N ARG A 140 -15.06 -0.37 2.92
CA ARG A 140 -14.95 -0.23 4.39
C ARG A 140 -15.08 -1.56 5.10
N GLN A 141 -16.05 -2.40 4.70
CA GLN A 141 -16.26 -3.71 5.26
C GLN A 141 -14.99 -4.58 5.22
N ALA A 142 -14.26 -4.60 4.11
CA ALA A 142 -13.03 -5.37 3.98
C ALA A 142 -11.93 -4.87 4.92
N TYR A 143 -11.81 -3.55 5.10
CA TYR A 143 -10.88 -2.96 6.05
C TYR A 143 -11.23 -3.31 7.50
N GLU A 144 -12.51 -3.23 7.86
CA GLU A 144 -12.98 -3.46 9.23
C GLU A 144 -12.88 -4.93 9.66
N VAL A 145 -13.18 -5.89 8.77
CA VAL A 145 -13.14 -7.32 9.08
C VAL A 145 -11.72 -7.76 9.45
N VAL A 146 -10.69 -7.20 8.80
CA VAL A 146 -9.29 -7.48 9.14
C VAL A 146 -8.72 -6.52 10.17
N LYS A 147 -9.54 -5.60 10.71
CA LYS A 147 -9.16 -4.61 11.74
C LYS A 147 -8.00 -3.69 11.32
N GLY A 148 -8.00 -3.27 10.05
CA GLY A 148 -7.01 -2.35 9.51
C GLY A 148 -5.64 -2.96 9.24
N LEU A 149 -4.63 -2.10 9.07
CA LEU A 149 -3.25 -2.52 8.88
C LEU A 149 -2.62 -2.95 10.23
N ASP A 150 -1.71 -3.92 10.19
CA ASP A 150 -1.00 -4.36 11.41
C ASP A 150 0.11 -3.36 11.79
N GLU A 151 -0.11 -2.60 12.86
CA GLU A 151 0.80 -1.53 13.33
C GLU A 151 2.14 -2.03 13.90
N TYR A 152 2.30 -3.34 14.07
CA TYR A 152 3.61 -3.90 14.39
C TYR A 152 4.60 -3.77 13.23
N TYR A 153 4.14 -3.54 11.99
CA TYR A 153 5.01 -3.15 10.88
C TYR A 153 5.23 -1.64 10.92
N PHE A 154 6.44 -1.23 11.30
CA PHE A 154 6.80 0.18 11.23
C PHE A 154 6.85 0.67 9.77
N LEU A 155 7.41 -0.13 8.88
CA LEU A 155 7.52 0.12 7.45
C LEU A 155 7.83 -1.19 6.73
N TYR A 156 7.27 -1.38 5.53
CA TYR A 156 7.34 -2.56 4.68
C TYR A 156 6.59 -3.78 5.21
N CYS A 157 6.05 -4.54 4.30
CA CYS A 157 5.24 -5.74 4.48
C CYS A 157 3.87 -5.51 5.14
N GLU A 158 3.52 -4.30 5.58
CA GLU A 158 2.19 -3.97 6.07
C GLU A 158 1.11 -4.11 4.98
N ASP A 159 1.44 -3.75 3.73
CA ASP A 159 0.60 -3.91 2.55
C ASP A 159 0.44 -5.39 2.17
N MET A 160 1.52 -6.15 2.16
CA MET A 160 1.51 -7.59 1.92
C MET A 160 0.75 -8.34 3.02
N ASP A 161 0.96 -8.00 4.30
CA ASP A 161 0.21 -8.54 5.44
C ASP A 161 -1.29 -8.26 5.31
N PHE A 162 -1.64 -7.02 4.98
CA PHE A 162 -3.03 -6.61 4.82
C PHE A 162 -3.73 -7.40 3.71
N CYS A 163 -3.11 -7.49 2.52
CA CYS A 163 -3.65 -8.27 1.41
C CYS A 163 -3.79 -9.77 1.76
N LYS A 164 -2.83 -10.33 2.51
CA LYS A 164 -2.92 -11.72 2.97
C LYS A 164 -4.10 -11.95 3.91
N ARG A 165 -4.33 -11.04 4.87
CA ARG A 165 -5.48 -11.14 5.79
C ARG A 165 -6.81 -10.97 5.07
N ILE A 166 -6.89 -10.05 4.11
CA ILE A 166 -8.06 -9.86 3.23
C ILE A 166 -8.41 -11.17 2.50
N GLN A 167 -7.42 -11.86 1.95
CA GLN A 167 -7.64 -13.14 1.27
C GLN A 167 -8.06 -14.26 2.23
N LEU A 168 -7.53 -14.27 3.46
CA LEU A 168 -7.94 -15.25 4.48
C LEU A 168 -9.40 -15.07 4.91
N GLU A 169 -9.94 -13.85 4.81
CA GLU A 169 -11.37 -13.56 5.04
C GLU A 169 -12.25 -13.80 3.79
N GLY A 170 -11.68 -14.39 2.73
CA GLY A 170 -12.42 -14.77 1.52
C GLY A 170 -12.57 -13.68 0.46
N PHE A 171 -11.98 -12.51 0.65
CA PHE A 171 -11.95 -11.46 -0.37
C PHE A 171 -10.81 -11.66 -1.37
N SER A 172 -10.95 -11.06 -2.54
CA SER A 172 -9.89 -11.00 -3.55
C SER A 172 -9.10 -9.69 -3.50
N VAL A 173 -7.87 -9.74 -3.97
CA VAL A 173 -7.01 -8.58 -4.23
C VAL A 173 -6.84 -8.43 -5.73
N VAL A 174 -7.14 -7.26 -6.29
CA VAL A 174 -7.24 -7.05 -7.74
C VAL A 174 -6.30 -5.95 -8.21
N TYR A 175 -5.56 -6.25 -9.27
CA TYR A 175 -4.85 -5.27 -10.08
C TYR A 175 -5.77 -4.80 -11.21
N TYR A 176 -5.93 -3.47 -11.35
CA TYR A 176 -6.84 -2.84 -12.31
C TYR A 176 -6.08 -1.87 -13.23
N PRO A 177 -5.57 -2.34 -14.39
CA PRO A 177 -4.69 -1.55 -15.26
C PRO A 177 -5.39 -0.43 -16.04
N GLU A 178 -6.73 -0.41 -16.10
CA GLU A 178 -7.48 0.67 -16.75
C GLU A 178 -7.40 2.00 -15.99
N SER A 179 -7.07 1.97 -14.71
CA SER A 179 -6.72 3.16 -13.93
C SER A 179 -5.22 3.22 -13.72
N GLU A 180 -4.67 4.44 -13.78
CA GLU A 180 -3.24 4.67 -13.79
C GLU A 180 -2.85 5.78 -12.81
N ILE A 181 -1.78 5.54 -12.05
CA ILE A 181 -1.15 6.52 -11.18
C ILE A 181 0.33 6.69 -11.53
N GLU A 182 0.85 7.90 -11.34
CA GLU A 182 2.28 8.18 -11.36
C GLU A 182 2.82 8.12 -9.94
N TYR A 183 3.82 7.28 -9.74
CA TYR A 183 4.50 7.14 -8.45
C TYR A 183 5.96 6.75 -8.65
N GLU A 184 6.87 7.49 -8.03
CA GLU A 184 8.30 7.21 -8.07
C GLU A 184 8.75 6.53 -6.78
N GLY A 185 8.61 5.21 -6.72
CA GLY A 185 9.04 4.44 -5.54
C GLY A 185 10.53 4.62 -5.26
N THR A 186 10.86 5.22 -4.13
CA THR A 186 12.25 5.57 -3.76
C THR A 186 13.17 4.38 -3.54
N ARG A 187 12.61 3.17 -3.39
CA ARG A 187 13.34 1.90 -3.12
C ARG A 187 14.37 2.05 -2.00
N SER A 188 14.01 2.79 -0.95
CA SER A 188 14.90 3.19 0.16
C SER A 188 15.59 2.01 0.85
N ALA A 189 14.93 0.85 0.93
CA ALA A 189 15.53 -0.38 1.47
C ALA A 189 16.79 -0.84 0.72
N ARG A 190 16.98 -0.43 -0.55
CA ARG A 190 18.17 -0.75 -1.34
C ARG A 190 19.29 0.27 -1.21
N ARG A 191 19.00 1.46 -0.65
CA ARG A 191 19.94 2.58 -0.58
C ARG A 191 20.49 2.83 0.82
N SER A 192 19.89 2.22 1.86
CA SER A 192 20.25 2.47 3.25
C SER A 192 20.19 1.19 4.06
N LEU A 193 21.25 0.89 4.82
CA LEU A 193 21.31 -0.24 5.75
C LEU A 193 20.21 -0.18 6.81
N LYS A 194 19.86 1.02 7.29
CA LYS A 194 18.76 1.23 8.24
C LYS A 194 17.43 0.69 7.67
N TYR A 195 17.08 1.07 6.45
CA TYR A 195 15.84 0.62 5.82
C TYR A 195 15.90 -0.86 5.41
N ALA A 196 17.07 -1.38 5.07
CA ALA A 196 17.25 -2.80 4.84
C ALA A 196 17.00 -3.63 6.12
N CYS A 197 17.50 -3.19 7.27
CA CYS A 197 17.22 -3.82 8.56
C CYS A 197 15.74 -3.79 8.93
N ILE A 198 15.05 -2.65 8.70
CA ILE A 198 13.60 -2.53 8.92
C ILE A 198 12.85 -3.53 8.03
N PHE A 199 13.18 -3.58 6.74
CA PHE A 199 12.58 -4.52 5.80
C PHE A 199 12.75 -5.98 6.24
N PHE A 200 13.98 -6.37 6.65
CA PHE A 200 14.26 -7.73 7.11
C PHE A 200 13.47 -8.09 8.37
N LYS A 201 13.38 -7.16 9.33
CA LYS A 201 12.58 -7.35 10.55
C LYS A 201 11.09 -7.53 10.21
N SER A 202 10.56 -6.71 9.30
CA SER A 202 9.18 -6.82 8.83
C SER A 202 8.93 -8.14 8.11
N LEU A 203 9.86 -8.57 7.26
CA LEU A 203 9.76 -9.83 6.54
C LEU A 203 9.82 -11.06 7.47
N LEU A 204 10.69 -11.07 8.46
CA LEU A 204 10.73 -12.11 9.49
C LEU A 204 9.41 -12.19 10.25
N ARG A 205 8.84 -11.02 10.64
CA ARG A 205 7.53 -10.97 11.27
C ARG A 205 6.44 -11.58 10.37
N TYR A 206 6.44 -11.23 9.08
CA TYR A 206 5.48 -11.78 8.12
C TYR A 206 5.57 -13.31 8.07
N TRP A 207 6.77 -13.86 7.94
CA TRP A 207 6.99 -15.31 7.91
C TRP A 207 6.61 -16.01 9.22
N THR A 208 6.89 -15.40 10.38
CA THR A 208 6.48 -15.98 11.67
C THR A 208 4.96 -15.96 11.85
N LYS A 209 4.26 -15.00 11.23
CA LYS A 209 2.79 -14.86 11.30
C LYS A 209 2.06 -15.83 10.37
N PHE A 210 2.55 -16.00 9.13
CA PHE A 210 1.84 -16.76 8.08
C PHE A 210 2.54 -18.06 7.68
N GLY A 211 3.69 -18.37 8.26
CA GLY A 211 4.47 -19.54 7.91
C GLY A 211 5.55 -19.26 6.87
N PHE A 212 6.35 -20.27 6.63
CA PHE A 212 7.52 -20.19 5.74
C PHE A 212 7.26 -20.78 4.34
N ASN A 213 6.02 -21.21 4.07
CA ASN A 213 5.61 -21.86 2.82
C ASN A 213 4.94 -20.87 1.86
#